data_212f3863afaff363730199957f13c107
#
_entry.id   212f3863afaff363730199957f13c107
#
_cell.length_a   1.000
_cell.length_b   1.000
_cell.length_c   1.000
_cell.angle_alpha   90.00
_cell.angle_beta   90.00
_cell.angle_gamma   90.00
#
_symmetry.space_group_name_H-M   'P 1'
#
loop_
_entity.id
_entity.type
_entity.pdbx_description
1 polymer ?
#
loop_
_entity_poly.entity_id
_entity_poly.type
_entity_poly.pdbx_seq_one_letter_code
_entity_poly.pdbx_strand_id
1 'polypeptide(L)'
;MGWQSTFTLSKRAKGCHLITDEILGQIRLGLEGVKVGLFFSNANQHTSAALTVNENYDQGPFIVDMDMALDSIVPESLNWRHTDEGPDDSVSHTKATLVGSSITVPITDGRLNLGTWQGIYLTEFRHHPHTRRVVATILS
;
A
#
# COMPACT_ATOMS: atom_id res chain seq x y z
N MET A 1 22.26 -4.41 -10.67
CA MET A 1 21.34 -5.19 -11.53
C MET A 1 19.92 -5.08 -10.99
N GLY A 2 18.92 -5.12 -11.82
CA GLY A 2 17.55 -4.96 -11.42
C GLY A 2 16.76 -6.27 -11.43
N TRP A 3 15.79 -6.35 -10.54
CA TRP A 3 14.77 -7.40 -10.49
C TRP A 3 13.39 -6.75 -10.40
N GLN A 4 12.41 -7.29 -11.09
CA GLN A 4 11.06 -6.76 -11.04
C GLN A 4 10.03 -7.87 -11.18
N SER A 5 8.95 -7.75 -10.44
CA SER A 5 7.80 -8.66 -10.56
C SER A 5 6.51 -7.89 -10.32
N THR A 6 5.47 -8.29 -11.01
CA THR A 6 4.12 -7.78 -10.79
C THR A 6 3.27 -8.90 -10.22
N PHE A 7 2.57 -8.63 -9.15
CA PHE A 7 1.71 -9.62 -8.50
C PHE A 7 0.41 -8.99 -7.99
N THR A 8 -0.58 -9.82 -7.77
CA THR A 8 -1.90 -9.43 -7.28
C THR A 8 -1.97 -9.71 -5.78
N LEU A 9 -2.36 -8.70 -5.01
CA LEU A 9 -2.63 -8.85 -3.59
C LEU A 9 -3.97 -9.55 -3.37
N SER A 10 -4.15 -10.14 -2.20
CA SER A 10 -5.43 -10.70 -1.79
C SER A 10 -6.53 -9.64 -1.82
N LYS A 11 -7.74 -10.06 -2.20
CA LYS A 11 -8.90 -9.18 -2.26
C LYS A 11 -9.22 -8.58 -0.89
N ARG A 12 -9.40 -7.25 -0.84
CA ARG A 12 -9.66 -6.53 0.40
C ARG A 12 -10.68 -5.43 0.21
N ALA A 13 -11.48 -5.21 1.26
CA ALA A 13 -12.41 -4.10 1.36
C ALA A 13 -11.70 -2.86 1.93
N LYS A 14 -12.42 -1.75 1.98
CA LYS A 14 -11.96 -0.47 2.53
C LYS A 14 -11.30 -0.67 3.90
N GLY A 15 -10.15 -0.08 4.08
CA GLY A 15 -9.38 -0.11 5.33
C GLY A 15 -7.87 -0.10 5.11
N CYS A 16 -7.13 -0.15 6.21
CA CYS A 16 -5.68 -0.23 6.23
C CYS A 16 -5.28 -1.67 6.49
N HIS A 17 -4.53 -2.28 5.57
CA HIS A 17 -4.19 -3.69 5.60
C HIS A 17 -2.69 -3.90 5.60
N LEU A 18 -2.19 -4.61 6.60
CA LEU A 18 -0.76 -4.98 6.68
C LEU A 18 -0.47 -6.05 5.64
N ILE A 19 0.45 -5.77 4.72
CA ILE A 19 0.77 -6.65 3.58
C ILE A 19 2.25 -7.03 3.52
N THR A 20 3.02 -6.78 4.56
CA THR A 20 4.46 -7.04 4.58
C THR A 20 4.78 -8.49 4.21
N ASP A 21 4.13 -9.46 4.85
CA ASP A 21 4.41 -10.87 4.63
C ASP A 21 4.00 -11.32 3.22
N GLU A 22 2.91 -10.79 2.71
CA GLU A 22 2.45 -11.07 1.35
C GLU A 22 3.46 -10.54 0.31
N ILE A 23 3.99 -9.34 0.52
CA ILE A 23 5.03 -8.78 -0.33
C ILE A 23 6.32 -9.60 -0.23
N LEU A 24 6.77 -9.92 0.99
CA LEU A 24 8.01 -10.70 1.20
C LEU A 24 7.95 -12.05 0.52
N GLY A 25 6.80 -12.71 0.54
CA GLY A 25 6.59 -13.98 -0.16
C GLY A 25 6.80 -13.86 -1.67
N GLN A 26 6.49 -12.70 -2.26
CA GLN A 26 6.59 -12.46 -3.69
C GLN A 26 7.98 -12.00 -4.15
N ILE A 27 8.75 -11.35 -3.29
CA ILE A 27 10.02 -10.72 -3.66
C ILE A 27 11.26 -11.52 -3.22
N ARG A 28 11.08 -12.66 -2.60
CA ARG A 28 12.19 -13.44 -2.02
C ARG A 28 13.33 -13.67 -3.00
N LEU A 29 13.03 -14.07 -4.24
CA LEU A 29 14.06 -14.31 -5.25
C LEU A 29 14.84 -13.04 -5.61
N GLY A 30 14.17 -11.90 -5.62
CA GLY A 30 14.81 -10.61 -5.92
C GLY A 30 15.72 -10.13 -4.80
N LEU A 31 15.51 -10.59 -3.57
CA LEU A 31 16.33 -10.22 -2.42
C LEU A 31 17.62 -11.04 -2.31
N GLU A 32 17.68 -12.21 -2.95
CA GLU A 32 18.84 -13.11 -2.85
C GLU A 32 20.11 -12.43 -3.32
N GLY A 33 21.14 -12.44 -2.47
CA GLY A 33 22.47 -11.90 -2.80
C GLY A 33 22.57 -10.38 -2.79
N VAL A 34 21.51 -9.65 -2.51
CA VAL A 34 21.54 -8.19 -2.43
C VAL A 34 22.15 -7.75 -1.11
N LYS A 35 23.36 -7.20 -1.16
CA LYS A 35 24.03 -6.66 0.03
C LYS A 35 23.50 -5.29 0.42
N VAL A 36 23.42 -4.40 -0.55
CA VAL A 36 22.85 -3.05 -0.40
C VAL A 36 22.02 -2.76 -1.63
N GLY A 37 20.83 -2.26 -1.44
CA GLY A 37 19.94 -1.94 -2.56
C GLY A 37 18.71 -1.17 -2.11
N LEU A 38 17.80 -0.98 -3.05
CA LEU A 38 16.52 -0.32 -2.83
C LEU A 38 15.39 -1.21 -3.35
N PHE A 39 14.38 -1.33 -2.54
CA PHE A 39 13.11 -1.93 -2.90
C PHE A 39 12.08 -0.82 -3.15
N PHE A 40 11.45 -0.90 -4.30
CA PHE A 40 10.33 -0.03 -4.68
C PHE A 40 9.07 -0.88 -4.77
N SER A 41 8.04 -0.50 -4.06
CA SER A 41 6.72 -1.09 -4.19
C SER A 41 5.78 -0.04 -4.74
N ASN A 42 5.04 -0.39 -5.78
CA ASN A 42 4.29 0.59 -6.53
C ASN A 42 2.90 0.07 -6.88
N ALA A 43 1.89 0.83 -6.47
CA ALA A 43 0.49 0.58 -6.81
C ALA A 43 -0.03 1.58 -7.86
N ASN A 44 0.85 2.12 -8.69
CA ASN A 44 0.50 3.17 -9.65
C ASN A 44 -0.39 2.69 -10.82
N GLN A 45 -0.73 1.42 -10.86
CA GLN A 45 -1.75 0.91 -11.78
C GLN A 45 -3.17 1.13 -11.23
N HIS A 46 -3.28 1.71 -10.04
CA HIS A 46 -4.54 1.95 -9.35
C HIS A 46 -4.65 3.41 -8.92
N THR A 47 -5.89 3.90 -8.88
CA THR A 47 -6.18 5.30 -8.53
C THR A 47 -7.04 5.43 -7.27
N SER A 48 -7.40 4.32 -6.62
CA SER A 48 -8.26 4.31 -5.45
C SER A 48 -7.74 3.44 -4.30
N ALA A 49 -6.45 3.17 -4.32
CA ALA A 49 -5.70 2.54 -3.25
C ALA A 49 -4.29 3.13 -3.19
N ALA A 50 -3.62 2.97 -2.07
CA ALA A 50 -2.29 3.53 -1.85
C ALA A 50 -1.43 2.62 -0.99
N LEU A 51 -0.13 2.90 -0.95
CA LEU A 51 0.84 2.18 -0.14
C LEU A 51 1.47 3.12 0.88
N THR A 52 1.74 2.61 2.06
CA THR A 52 2.47 3.35 3.09
C THR A 52 3.26 2.41 3.99
N VAL A 53 4.18 2.99 4.76
CA VAL A 53 4.92 2.29 5.81
C VAL A 53 4.52 2.92 7.13
N ASN A 54 4.07 2.11 8.08
CA ASN A 54 3.67 2.59 9.39
C ASN A 54 3.83 1.46 10.42
N GLU A 55 3.25 1.64 11.61
CA GLU A 55 3.39 0.71 12.70
C GLU A 55 2.95 -0.71 12.30
N ASN A 56 3.81 -1.68 12.57
CA ASN A 56 3.58 -3.09 12.25
C ASN A 56 2.60 -3.71 13.24
N TYR A 57 1.34 -3.30 13.18
CA TYR A 57 0.29 -3.76 14.07
C TYR A 57 -1.05 -3.73 13.35
N ASP A 58 -1.52 -4.90 12.95
CA ASP A 58 -2.72 -5.08 12.12
C ASP A 58 -3.98 -5.41 12.93
N GLN A 59 -3.89 -5.37 14.25
CA GLN A 59 -5.01 -5.65 15.13
C GLN A 59 -5.28 -4.46 16.05
N GLY A 60 -6.55 -4.31 16.40
CA GLY A 60 -6.95 -3.30 17.35
C GLY A 60 -7.16 -1.91 16.76
N PRO A 61 -7.13 -0.86 17.60
CA PRO A 61 -7.65 0.46 17.24
C PRO A 61 -6.80 1.21 16.20
N PHE A 62 -5.51 0.89 16.04
CA PHE A 62 -4.63 1.67 15.15
C PHE A 62 -5.13 1.71 13.70
N ILE A 63 -5.45 0.56 13.10
CA ILE A 63 -5.90 0.50 11.71
C ILE A 63 -7.29 1.13 11.53
N VAL A 64 -8.13 1.02 12.56
CA VAL A 64 -9.44 1.66 12.59
C VAL A 64 -9.29 3.18 12.66
N ASP A 65 -8.40 3.66 13.51
CA ASP A 65 -8.11 5.09 13.65
C ASP A 65 -7.57 5.70 12.36
N MET A 66 -6.68 5.00 11.66
CA MET A 66 -6.13 5.46 10.38
C MET A 66 -7.23 5.61 9.33
N ASP A 67 -8.10 4.62 9.21
CA ASP A 67 -9.20 4.66 8.25
C ASP A 67 -10.19 5.78 8.61
N MET A 68 -10.54 5.91 9.88
CA MET A 68 -11.40 6.98 10.38
C MET A 68 -10.80 8.37 10.14
N ALA A 69 -9.51 8.54 10.41
CA ALA A 69 -8.84 9.82 10.21
C ALA A 69 -8.85 10.24 8.75
N LEU A 70 -8.59 9.32 7.84
CA LEU A 70 -8.65 9.58 6.41
C LEU A 70 -10.08 9.92 5.97
N ASP A 71 -11.09 9.27 6.53
CA ASP A 71 -12.50 9.61 6.29
C ASP A 71 -12.83 11.03 6.75
N SER A 72 -12.24 11.47 7.86
CA SER A 72 -12.44 12.82 8.40
C SER A 72 -11.73 13.89 7.57
N ILE A 73 -10.53 13.58 7.05
CA ILE A 73 -9.75 14.51 6.23
C ILE A 73 -10.38 14.64 4.84
N VAL A 74 -10.87 13.53 4.28
CA VAL A 74 -11.51 13.48 2.96
C VAL A 74 -12.90 12.86 3.10
N PRO A 75 -13.88 13.63 3.58
CA PRO A 75 -15.21 13.09 3.85
C PRO A 75 -16.05 12.93 2.59
N GLU A 76 -16.84 11.86 2.54
CA GLU A 76 -17.83 11.66 1.47
C GLU A 76 -18.90 12.76 1.42
N SER A 77 -19.09 13.47 2.53
CA SER A 77 -20.10 14.53 2.65
C SER A 77 -19.79 15.82 1.87
N LEU A 78 -18.58 15.95 1.32
CA LEU A 78 -18.28 17.09 0.45
C LEU A 78 -19.08 16.98 -0.84
N ASN A 79 -19.22 18.11 -1.51
CA ASN A 79 -20.01 18.20 -2.74
C ASN A 79 -19.19 17.71 -3.96
N TRP A 80 -18.92 16.40 -4.00
CA TRP A 80 -18.16 15.77 -5.07
C TRP A 80 -18.95 15.75 -6.38
N ARG A 81 -18.26 16.00 -7.49
CA ARG A 81 -18.84 15.98 -8.84
C ARG A 81 -18.57 14.67 -9.56
N HIS A 82 -17.43 14.04 -9.31
CA HIS A 82 -17.05 12.76 -9.91
C HIS A 82 -17.57 11.62 -9.05
N THR A 83 -18.74 11.11 -9.39
CA THR A 83 -19.46 10.09 -8.60
C THR A 83 -20.03 8.97 -9.46
N ASP A 84 -19.47 8.76 -10.66
CA ASP A 84 -19.98 7.77 -11.62
C ASP A 84 -19.98 6.35 -11.04
N GLU A 85 -19.02 6.03 -10.18
CA GLU A 85 -18.90 4.72 -9.54
C GLU A 85 -19.37 4.71 -8.09
N GLY A 86 -20.07 5.74 -7.65
CA GLY A 86 -20.66 5.81 -6.31
C GLY A 86 -20.11 6.96 -5.46
N PRO A 87 -20.58 7.06 -4.20
CA PRO A 87 -20.19 8.16 -3.31
C PRO A 87 -18.74 8.11 -2.86
N ASP A 88 -18.09 6.95 -2.97
CA ASP A 88 -16.68 6.78 -2.63
C ASP A 88 -15.72 6.98 -3.82
N ASP A 89 -16.23 7.32 -4.99
CA ASP A 89 -15.44 7.41 -6.23
C ASP A 89 -14.36 8.49 -6.13
N SER A 90 -14.74 9.76 -6.16
CA SER A 90 -13.80 10.88 -6.08
C SER A 90 -13.03 10.91 -4.74
N VAL A 91 -13.69 10.54 -3.66
CA VAL A 91 -13.10 10.44 -2.33
C VAL A 91 -11.91 9.48 -2.32
N SER A 92 -12.07 8.30 -2.91
CA SER A 92 -11.02 7.29 -2.95
C SER A 92 -9.81 7.75 -3.78
N HIS A 93 -10.04 8.44 -4.88
CA HIS A 93 -8.96 9.02 -5.70
C HIS A 93 -8.21 10.11 -4.95
N THR A 94 -8.91 10.94 -4.21
CA THR A 94 -8.30 12.00 -3.41
C THR A 94 -7.47 11.44 -2.26
N LYS A 95 -7.97 10.44 -1.55
CA LYS A 95 -7.21 9.74 -0.51
C LYS A 95 -5.94 9.10 -1.08
N ALA A 96 -6.04 8.45 -2.24
CA ALA A 96 -4.89 7.85 -2.91
C ALA A 96 -3.82 8.90 -3.24
N THR A 97 -4.23 10.09 -3.67
CA THR A 97 -3.32 11.21 -3.92
C THR A 97 -2.61 11.66 -2.64
N LEU A 98 -3.32 11.73 -1.52
CA LEU A 98 -2.75 12.16 -0.25
C LEU A 98 -1.76 11.15 0.34
N VAL A 99 -2.07 9.88 0.28
CA VAL A 99 -1.22 8.81 0.85
C VAL A 99 -0.06 8.48 -0.07
N GLY A 100 -0.28 8.40 -1.36
CA GLY A 100 0.73 8.10 -2.35
C GLY A 100 0.68 6.66 -2.88
N SER A 101 1.15 6.48 -4.11
CA SER A 101 1.03 5.21 -4.83
C SER A 101 2.27 4.32 -4.70
N SER A 102 3.36 4.80 -4.09
CA SER A 102 4.61 4.05 -4.02
C SER A 102 5.33 4.25 -2.70
N ILE A 103 6.13 3.26 -2.35
CA ILE A 103 7.06 3.33 -1.22
C ILE A 103 8.44 2.89 -1.68
N THR A 104 9.47 3.37 -0.97
CA THR A 104 10.85 2.96 -1.15
C THR A 104 11.40 2.49 0.18
N VAL A 105 12.00 1.29 0.20
CA VAL A 105 12.58 0.71 1.40
C VAL A 105 14.02 0.28 1.09
N PRO A 106 15.02 0.67 1.89
CA PRO A 106 16.38 0.16 1.73
C PRO A 106 16.44 -1.35 1.93
N ILE A 107 17.40 -1.97 1.25
CA ILE A 107 17.72 -3.39 1.43
C ILE A 107 19.12 -3.48 2.04
N THR A 108 19.27 -4.30 3.06
CA THR A 108 20.54 -4.60 3.69
C THR A 108 20.65 -6.11 3.92
N ASP A 109 21.69 -6.72 3.41
CA ASP A 109 21.99 -8.16 3.55
C ASP A 109 20.77 -9.05 3.24
N GLY A 110 20.14 -8.80 2.10
CA GLY A 110 19.02 -9.60 1.60
C GLY A 110 17.69 -9.39 2.33
N ARG A 111 17.57 -8.33 3.11
CA ARG A 111 16.35 -8.03 3.89
C ARG A 111 15.91 -6.60 3.67
N LEU A 112 14.60 -6.37 3.71
CA LEU A 112 14.05 -5.04 3.78
C LEU A 112 14.48 -4.40 5.11
N ASN A 113 15.16 -3.27 5.03
CA ASN A 113 15.64 -2.55 6.21
C ASN A 113 14.53 -1.67 6.79
N LEU A 114 13.49 -2.33 7.29
CA LEU A 114 12.42 -1.68 8.04
C LEU A 114 12.80 -1.63 9.52
N GLY A 115 12.30 -0.62 10.23
CA GLY A 115 12.39 -0.58 11.68
C GLY A 115 11.62 -1.75 12.31
N THR A 116 11.96 -2.10 13.55
CA THR A 116 11.34 -3.21 14.28
C THR A 116 9.81 -3.12 14.32
N TRP A 117 9.29 -1.92 14.42
CA TRP A 117 7.86 -1.64 14.53
C TRP A 117 7.23 -1.18 13.22
N GLN A 118 7.92 -1.34 12.09
CA GLN A 118 7.41 -0.92 10.79
C GLN A 118 6.90 -2.09 9.96
N GLY A 119 5.87 -1.82 9.19
CA GLY A 119 5.34 -2.74 8.20
C GLY A 119 4.79 -1.96 7.00
N ILE A 120 4.55 -2.69 5.92
CA ILE A 120 4.01 -2.14 4.68
C ILE A 120 2.50 -2.33 4.69
N TYR A 121 1.78 -1.26 4.38
CA TYR A 121 0.32 -1.24 4.32
C TYR A 121 -0.19 -0.96 2.93
N LEU A 122 -1.24 -1.69 2.54
CA LEU A 122 -2.18 -1.28 1.50
C LEU A 122 -3.31 -0.52 2.19
N THR A 123 -3.56 0.70 1.74
CA THR A 123 -4.73 1.46 2.13
C THR A 123 -5.75 1.37 0.99
N GLU A 124 -6.85 0.68 1.23
CA GLU A 124 -7.93 0.48 0.28
C GLU A 124 -9.05 1.47 0.57
N PHE A 125 -9.46 2.25 -0.42
CA PHE A 125 -10.41 3.34 -0.21
C PHE A 125 -11.81 3.09 -0.77
N ARG A 126 -12.01 2.01 -1.53
CA ARG A 126 -13.32 1.64 -2.04
C ARG A 126 -14.08 0.77 -1.06
N HIS A 127 -15.39 1.01 -0.94
CA HIS A 127 -16.26 0.21 -0.09
C HIS A 127 -16.34 -1.24 -0.55
N HIS A 128 -16.53 -1.45 -1.86
CA HIS A 128 -16.52 -2.80 -2.43
C HIS A 128 -15.11 -3.38 -2.45
N PRO A 129 -14.95 -4.66 -2.09
CA PRO A 129 -13.64 -5.32 -2.14
C PRO A 129 -13.03 -5.31 -3.54
N HIS A 130 -11.72 -5.06 -3.59
CA HIS A 130 -10.94 -5.05 -4.83
C HIS A 130 -9.67 -5.89 -4.67
N THR A 131 -9.22 -6.46 -5.78
CA THR A 131 -7.87 -7.00 -5.88
C THR A 131 -6.97 -5.93 -6.49
N ARG A 132 -5.82 -5.69 -5.83
CA ARG A 132 -4.86 -4.68 -6.29
C ARG A 132 -3.58 -5.34 -6.78
N ARG A 133 -2.98 -4.77 -7.79
CA ARG A 133 -1.71 -5.23 -8.35
C ARG A 133 -0.58 -4.31 -7.87
N VAL A 134 0.54 -4.95 -7.56
CA VAL A 134 1.74 -4.26 -7.12
C VAL A 134 2.87 -4.59 -8.07
N VAL A 135 3.62 -3.58 -8.47
CA VAL A 135 4.89 -3.74 -9.17
C VAL A 135 6.00 -3.58 -8.15
N ALA A 136 6.74 -4.63 -7.91
CA ALA A 136 7.88 -4.64 -6.99
C ALA A 136 9.18 -4.62 -7.79
N THR A 137 10.05 -3.67 -7.49
CA THR A 137 11.33 -3.49 -8.16
C THR A 137 12.44 -3.46 -7.13
N ILE A 138 13.53 -4.19 -7.39
CA ILE A 138 14.73 -4.19 -6.55
C ILE A 138 15.90 -3.75 -7.43
N LEU A 139 16.58 -2.71 -6.98
CA LEU A 139 17.80 -2.22 -7.58
C LEU A 139 18.96 -2.40 -6.59
N SER A 140 20.08 -2.89 -7.10
CA SER A 140 21.27 -3.13 -6.29
C SER A 140 22.54 -2.74 -7.04
#